data_28e7875ad92d80aecd874cd91a81cbca
#
_entry.id   28e7875ad92d80aecd874cd91a81cbca
#
_cell.length_a   1.000
_cell.length_b   1.000
_cell.length_c   1.000
_cell.angle_alpha   90.00
_cell.angle_beta   90.00
_cell.angle_gamma   90.00
#
_symmetry.space_group_name_H-M   'P 1'
#
loop_
_entity.id
_entity.type
_entity.pdbx_description
1 polymer ?
#
loop_
_entity_poly.entity_id
_entity_poly.type
_entity_poly.pdbx_seq_one_letter_code
_entity_poly.pdbx_strand_id
1 'polypeptide(L)'
;MARTARIKKTGNGTVYYHLMSRTNDRKFLFDRGRVKGELVNAMKRAAAFSGIQICAYAAMDNHFHVVCKVVRSDVRLSEDALLGRMAMLKGAKAAAKLAERWKGMREAGMDCAVAREQDSLRRRMDDISEFMKTFKEIFNIWYKRERKYTGTIWSGRFKSTLIEGGRYRETCMRYVYLNPVRAGMVRHAADYAWCWMAAPDAAFAGSVPDERLLRRVAQIGGGKIFGSESFVRETMFALGDKFRSRHLAARAVEELGYATHGWRLAKTAA
;
A
#
# COMPACT_ATOMS: atom_id res chain seq x y z
N MET A 1 4.56 -21.89 10.35
CA MET A 1 5.58 -20.83 10.25
C MET A 1 5.08 -19.57 10.93
N ALA A 2 5.87 -18.97 11.80
CA ALA A 2 5.50 -17.72 12.47
C ALA A 2 5.34 -16.58 11.43
N ARG A 3 4.27 -15.79 11.57
CA ARG A 3 3.98 -14.67 10.67
C ARG A 3 4.93 -13.50 10.96
N THR A 4 5.80 -13.15 10.04
CA THR A 4 6.67 -11.98 10.16
C THR A 4 5.84 -10.69 10.16
N ALA A 5 6.10 -9.82 11.13
CA ALA A 5 5.51 -8.48 11.16
C ALA A 5 5.99 -7.66 9.95
N ARG A 6 5.14 -6.75 9.46
CA ARG A 6 5.54 -5.79 8.41
C ARG A 6 6.38 -4.67 9.01
N ILE A 7 7.32 -4.18 8.21
CA ILE A 7 8.04 -2.97 8.55
C ILE A 7 7.05 -1.81 8.44
N LYS A 8 6.74 -1.20 9.57
CA LYS A 8 5.94 0.02 9.67
C LYS A 8 6.78 1.03 10.44
N LYS A 9 7.07 2.17 9.84
CA LYS A 9 7.74 3.26 10.57
C LYS A 9 6.77 3.76 11.65
N THR A 10 7.25 3.90 12.85
CA THR A 10 6.52 4.48 13.99
C THR A 10 6.80 5.97 14.09
N GLY A 11 5.94 6.72 14.77
CA GLY A 11 6.04 8.18 14.94
C GLY A 11 5.39 8.98 13.82
N ASN A 12 5.33 10.30 14.01
CA ASN A 12 4.74 11.27 13.08
C ASN A 12 5.58 11.46 11.83
N GLY A 13 4.97 11.99 10.80
CA GLY A 13 5.61 12.37 9.56
C GLY A 13 5.16 11.55 8.34
N THR A 14 5.87 11.77 7.25
CA THR A 14 5.58 11.15 5.96
C THR A 14 6.36 9.86 5.75
N VAL A 15 5.65 8.83 5.31
CA VAL A 15 6.23 7.50 5.02
C VAL A 15 5.73 7.01 3.68
N TYR A 16 6.61 6.40 2.89
CA TYR A 16 6.26 5.84 1.58
C TYR A 16 6.38 4.31 1.59
N TYR A 17 5.47 3.66 0.88
CA TYR A 17 5.48 2.20 0.72
C TYR A 17 5.22 1.81 -0.72
N HIS A 18 5.93 0.79 -1.18
CA HIS A 18 5.55 0.02 -2.35
C HIS A 18 4.83 -1.25 -1.90
N LEU A 19 3.59 -1.38 -2.32
CA LEU A 19 2.71 -2.51 -1.99
C LEU A 19 2.44 -3.32 -3.25
N MET A 20 2.42 -4.65 -3.11
CA MET A 20 2.15 -5.55 -4.22
C MET A 20 1.35 -6.76 -3.74
N SER A 21 0.39 -7.20 -4.52
CA SER A 21 -0.29 -8.47 -4.32
C SER A 21 -0.53 -9.17 -5.65
N ARG A 22 -0.53 -10.49 -5.62
CA ARG A 22 -0.67 -11.33 -6.80
C ARG A 22 -1.85 -12.27 -6.64
N THR A 23 -2.45 -12.67 -7.75
CA THR A 23 -3.50 -13.68 -7.79
C THR A 23 -2.97 -15.05 -7.40
N ASN A 24 -3.88 -15.92 -6.93
CA ASN A 24 -3.55 -17.29 -6.63
C ASN A 24 -3.10 -18.02 -7.91
N ASP A 25 -2.06 -18.86 -7.79
CA ASP A 25 -1.45 -19.61 -8.89
C ASP A 25 -1.05 -18.75 -10.10
N ARG A 26 -0.88 -17.44 -9.90
CA ARG A 26 -0.57 -16.46 -10.95
C ARG A 26 -1.61 -16.42 -12.08
N LYS A 27 -2.84 -16.86 -11.83
CA LYS A 27 -3.93 -16.85 -12.81
C LYS A 27 -4.21 -15.43 -13.30
N PHE A 28 -4.51 -15.26 -14.58
CA PHE A 28 -4.84 -13.97 -15.19
C PHE A 28 -6.31 -13.58 -14.86
N LEU A 29 -6.58 -13.32 -13.57
CA LEU A 29 -7.92 -12.98 -13.10
C LEU A 29 -8.34 -11.54 -13.42
N PHE A 30 -7.39 -10.68 -13.79
CA PHE A 30 -7.61 -9.27 -14.11
C PHE A 30 -7.42 -9.00 -15.62
N ASP A 31 -7.80 -9.97 -16.44
CA ASP A 31 -7.62 -9.99 -17.90
C ASP A 31 -8.48 -8.98 -18.66
N ARG A 32 -9.60 -8.55 -18.08
CA ARG A 32 -10.58 -7.65 -18.73
C ARG A 32 -10.50 -6.24 -18.18
N GLY A 33 -10.69 -5.25 -19.07
CA GLY A 33 -10.67 -3.82 -18.70
C GLY A 33 -11.64 -3.47 -17.58
N ARG A 34 -12.86 -4.03 -17.59
CA ARG A 34 -13.85 -3.84 -16.53
C ARG A 34 -13.34 -4.34 -15.16
N VAL A 35 -12.64 -5.48 -15.13
CA VAL A 35 -12.08 -6.03 -13.90
C VAL A 35 -10.95 -5.16 -13.37
N LYS A 36 -10.05 -4.70 -14.26
CA LYS A 36 -8.98 -3.76 -13.87
C LYS A 36 -9.54 -2.41 -13.42
N GLY A 37 -10.57 -1.92 -14.09
CA GLY A 37 -11.27 -0.68 -13.69
C GLY A 37 -11.81 -0.79 -12.27
N GLU A 38 -12.50 -1.88 -11.93
CA GLU A 38 -13.03 -2.07 -10.58
C GLU A 38 -11.92 -2.33 -9.54
N LEU A 39 -10.82 -2.98 -9.93
CA LEU A 39 -9.65 -3.12 -9.06
C LEU A 39 -9.09 -1.75 -8.69
N VAL A 40 -8.96 -0.84 -9.66
CA VAL A 40 -8.49 0.53 -9.44
C VAL A 40 -9.51 1.33 -8.61
N ASN A 41 -10.81 1.20 -8.89
CA ASN A 41 -11.87 1.87 -8.12
C ASN A 41 -11.87 1.43 -6.66
N ALA A 42 -11.81 0.13 -6.39
CA ALA A 42 -11.73 -0.41 -5.03
C ALA A 42 -10.49 0.09 -4.29
N MET A 43 -9.34 0.18 -4.99
CA MET A 43 -8.09 0.73 -4.47
C MET A 43 -8.25 2.19 -4.08
N LYS A 44 -8.79 3.04 -4.96
CA LYS A 44 -8.99 4.48 -4.72
C LYS A 44 -9.97 4.72 -3.56
N ARG A 45 -11.08 3.99 -3.50
CA ARG A 45 -12.05 4.08 -2.39
C ARG A 45 -11.43 3.68 -1.05
N ALA A 46 -10.69 2.59 -1.01
CA ALA A 46 -10.00 2.15 0.21
C ALA A 46 -8.92 3.14 0.65
N ALA A 47 -8.19 3.74 -0.29
CA ALA A 47 -7.17 4.76 -0.01
C ALA A 47 -7.80 6.01 0.58
N ALA A 48 -8.87 6.53 -0.02
CA ALA A 48 -9.62 7.69 0.47
C ALA A 48 -10.16 7.44 1.88
N PHE A 49 -10.72 6.27 2.15
CA PHE A 49 -11.16 5.87 3.48
C PHE A 49 -10.00 5.84 4.48
N SER A 50 -8.90 5.19 4.15
CA SER A 50 -7.76 5.01 5.07
C SER A 50 -6.88 6.25 5.22
N GLY A 51 -7.11 7.35 4.47
CA GLY A 51 -6.26 8.53 4.47
C GLY A 51 -4.91 8.34 3.77
N ILE A 52 -4.80 7.28 2.97
CA ILE A 52 -3.59 6.97 2.25
C ILE A 52 -3.61 7.65 0.88
N GLN A 53 -2.53 8.34 0.55
CA GLN A 53 -2.36 8.98 -0.76
C GLN A 53 -1.68 8.02 -1.73
N ILE A 54 -2.31 7.75 -2.86
CA ILE A 54 -1.70 6.95 -3.94
C ILE A 54 -0.75 7.86 -4.72
N CYS A 55 0.50 7.43 -4.88
CA CYS A 55 1.52 8.14 -5.66
C CYS A 55 1.69 7.54 -7.06
N ALA A 56 1.56 6.22 -7.19
CA ALA A 56 1.56 5.51 -8.47
C ALA A 56 0.87 4.15 -8.31
N TYR A 57 0.29 3.64 -9.39
CA TYR A 57 -0.20 2.26 -9.44
C TYR A 57 -0.09 1.67 -10.86
N ALA A 58 -0.07 0.34 -10.92
CA ALA A 58 -0.27 -0.43 -12.12
C ALA A 58 -1.07 -1.70 -11.80
N ALA A 59 -2.23 -1.86 -12.45
CA ALA A 59 -3.06 -3.05 -12.38
C ALA A 59 -2.74 -3.95 -13.56
N MET A 60 -1.95 -5.00 -13.33
CA MET A 60 -1.55 -5.99 -14.32
C MET A 60 -2.58 -7.14 -14.38
N ASP A 61 -2.42 -8.09 -15.30
CA ASP A 61 -3.40 -9.18 -15.51
C ASP A 61 -3.51 -10.15 -14.32
N ASN A 62 -2.45 -10.31 -13.53
CA ASN A 62 -2.40 -11.24 -12.40
C ASN A 62 -1.79 -10.67 -11.11
N HIS A 63 -1.50 -9.39 -11.08
CA HIS A 63 -0.99 -8.70 -9.90
C HIS A 63 -1.20 -7.20 -10.04
N PHE A 64 -0.95 -6.48 -8.97
CA PHE A 64 -0.90 -5.02 -9.00
C PHE A 64 0.25 -4.50 -8.16
N HIS A 65 0.67 -3.31 -8.49
CA HIS A 65 1.63 -2.50 -7.73
C HIS A 65 0.98 -1.18 -7.31
N VAL A 66 1.31 -0.72 -6.10
CA VAL A 66 0.91 0.61 -5.60
C VAL A 66 2.09 1.22 -4.86
N VAL A 67 2.45 2.45 -5.21
CA VAL A 67 3.28 3.31 -4.37
C VAL A 67 2.35 4.26 -3.65
N CYS A 68 2.44 4.30 -2.34
CA CYS A 68 1.59 5.15 -1.52
C CYS A 68 2.37 5.94 -0.47
N LYS A 69 1.81 7.09 -0.12
CA LYS A 69 2.26 7.98 0.95
C LYS A 69 1.28 7.87 2.12
N VAL A 70 1.81 7.67 3.29
CA VAL A 70 1.09 7.70 4.58
C VAL A 70 1.60 8.91 5.34
N VAL A 71 0.70 9.81 5.71
CA VAL A 71 1.01 10.95 6.56
C VAL A 71 0.46 10.64 7.95
N ARG A 72 1.34 10.44 8.90
CA ARG A 72 0.97 10.17 10.28
C ARG A 72 0.96 11.46 11.08
N SER A 73 -0.09 11.65 11.85
CA SER A 73 -0.30 12.80 12.71
C SER A 73 -0.95 12.34 14.02
N ASP A 74 -0.62 13.01 15.11
CA ASP A 74 -1.28 12.80 16.41
C ASP A 74 -2.66 13.46 16.46
N VAL A 75 -3.06 14.18 15.40
CA VAL A 75 -4.37 14.81 15.32
C VAL A 75 -5.45 13.75 15.25
N ARG A 76 -6.28 13.73 16.29
CA ARG A 76 -7.44 12.83 16.36
C ARG A 76 -8.50 13.28 15.35
N LEU A 77 -8.89 12.41 14.46
CA LEU A 77 -9.95 12.69 13.48
C LEU A 77 -11.28 12.96 14.20
N SER A 78 -11.95 14.04 13.80
CA SER A 78 -13.30 14.37 14.28
C SER A 78 -14.32 13.34 13.77
N GLU A 79 -15.53 13.39 14.36
CA GLU A 79 -16.66 12.58 13.90
C GLU A 79 -17.00 12.86 12.44
N ASP A 80 -17.08 14.13 12.06
CA ASP A 80 -17.38 14.53 10.66
C ASP A 80 -16.33 14.01 9.68
N ALA A 81 -15.06 14.06 10.07
CA ALA A 81 -13.98 13.48 9.26
C ALA A 81 -14.13 11.98 9.09
N LEU A 82 -14.52 11.24 10.14
CA LEU A 82 -14.79 9.80 10.08
C LEU A 82 -15.99 9.49 9.17
N LEU A 83 -17.08 10.26 9.30
CA LEU A 83 -18.27 10.12 8.46
C LEU A 83 -17.96 10.43 7.00
N GLY A 84 -17.18 11.49 6.73
CA GLY A 84 -16.70 11.82 5.39
C GLY A 84 -15.90 10.69 4.76
N ARG A 85 -14.98 10.06 5.51
CA ARG A 85 -14.22 8.89 5.04
C ARG A 85 -15.11 7.67 4.80
N MET A 86 -16.13 7.46 5.65
CA MET A 86 -17.12 6.40 5.43
C MET A 86 -17.95 6.66 4.18
N ALA A 87 -18.29 7.92 3.88
CA ALA A 87 -18.99 8.29 2.64
C ALA A 87 -18.16 7.95 1.40
N MET A 88 -16.84 8.20 1.42
CA MET A 88 -15.93 7.82 0.33
C MET A 88 -15.85 6.30 0.14
N LEU A 89 -15.96 5.52 1.21
CA LEU A 89 -15.89 4.07 1.15
C LEU A 89 -17.21 3.41 0.71
N LYS A 90 -18.32 3.80 1.34
CA LYS A 90 -19.63 3.13 1.23
C LYS A 90 -20.74 4.01 0.67
N GLY A 91 -20.45 5.27 0.33
CA GLY A 91 -21.40 6.24 -0.16
C GLY A 91 -22.08 7.08 0.95
N ALA A 92 -22.63 8.22 0.57
CA ALA A 92 -23.23 9.20 1.50
C ALA A 92 -24.37 8.59 2.34
N LYS A 93 -25.22 7.77 1.75
CA LYS A 93 -26.34 7.10 2.46
C LYS A 93 -25.85 6.23 3.62
N ALA A 94 -24.74 5.51 3.45
CA ALA A 94 -24.18 4.66 4.51
C ALA A 94 -23.54 5.50 5.63
N ALA A 95 -22.92 6.62 5.29
CA ALA A 95 -22.39 7.57 6.28
C ALA A 95 -23.52 8.24 7.08
N ALA A 96 -24.59 8.68 6.42
CA ALA A 96 -25.77 9.24 7.09
C ALA A 96 -26.42 8.23 8.06
N LYS A 97 -26.57 6.97 7.62
CA LYS A 97 -27.09 5.91 8.51
C LYS A 97 -26.18 5.67 9.73
N LEU A 98 -24.88 5.79 9.57
CA LEU A 98 -23.92 5.67 10.68
C LEU A 98 -24.05 6.85 11.65
N ALA A 99 -24.15 8.08 11.12
CA ALA A 99 -24.36 9.29 11.93
C ALA A 99 -25.65 9.20 12.75
N GLU A 100 -26.76 8.81 12.12
CA GLU A 100 -28.04 8.63 12.82
C GLU A 100 -27.98 7.56 13.91
N ARG A 101 -27.29 6.44 13.64
CA ARG A 101 -27.06 5.40 14.62
C ARG A 101 -26.28 5.93 15.83
N TRP A 102 -25.20 6.69 15.62
CA TRP A 102 -24.45 7.29 16.72
C TRP A 102 -25.25 8.32 17.50
N LYS A 103 -26.09 9.09 16.83
CA LYS A 103 -27.02 10.03 17.49
C LYS A 103 -27.98 9.27 18.42
N GLY A 104 -28.69 8.25 17.93
CA GLY A 104 -29.59 7.44 18.72
C GLY A 104 -28.92 6.72 19.91
N MET A 105 -27.66 6.26 19.71
CA MET A 105 -26.87 5.68 20.81
C MET A 105 -26.57 6.71 21.92
N ARG A 106 -26.28 7.99 21.57
CA ARG A 106 -26.06 9.06 22.54
C ARG A 106 -27.35 9.39 23.30
N GLU A 107 -28.47 9.49 22.57
CA GLU A 107 -29.78 9.72 23.15
C GLU A 107 -30.18 8.61 24.18
N ALA A 108 -29.66 7.41 23.97
CA ALA A 108 -29.78 6.28 24.90
C ALA A 108 -28.68 6.22 25.99
N GLY A 109 -27.85 7.26 26.15
CA GLY A 109 -26.79 7.31 27.16
C GLY A 109 -25.58 6.43 26.86
N MET A 110 -25.40 5.98 25.62
CA MET A 110 -24.34 5.02 25.21
C MET A 110 -23.07 5.71 24.65
N ASP A 111 -22.67 6.86 25.19
CA ASP A 111 -21.51 7.64 24.69
C ASP A 111 -20.21 6.84 24.61
N CYS A 112 -19.97 6.00 25.64
CA CYS A 112 -18.79 5.12 25.63
C CYS A 112 -18.79 4.11 24.47
N ALA A 113 -19.96 3.66 24.03
CA ALA A 113 -20.06 2.76 22.88
C ALA A 113 -19.78 3.50 21.57
N VAL A 114 -20.32 4.72 21.42
CA VAL A 114 -20.00 5.59 20.28
C VAL A 114 -18.49 5.86 20.21
N ALA A 115 -17.87 6.24 21.32
CA ALA A 115 -16.44 6.50 21.38
C ALA A 115 -15.62 5.27 20.95
N ARG A 116 -15.99 4.06 21.41
CA ARG A 116 -15.32 2.80 21.00
C ARG A 116 -15.46 2.51 19.51
N GLU A 117 -16.63 2.76 18.91
CA GLU A 117 -16.80 2.59 17.46
C GLU A 117 -15.95 3.58 16.65
N GLN A 118 -15.94 4.84 17.06
CA GLN A 118 -15.10 5.86 16.45
C GLN A 118 -13.62 5.50 16.54
N ASP A 119 -13.16 5.05 17.70
CA ASP A 119 -11.77 4.63 17.90
C ASP A 119 -11.43 3.37 17.09
N SER A 120 -12.40 2.49 16.90
CA SER A 120 -12.24 1.35 15.98
C SER A 120 -12.04 1.81 14.52
N LEU A 121 -12.75 2.85 14.08
CA LEU A 121 -12.53 3.44 12.76
C LEU A 121 -11.19 4.18 12.69
N ARG A 122 -10.83 4.96 13.71
CA ARG A 122 -9.53 5.68 13.77
C ARG A 122 -8.35 4.74 13.64
N ARG A 123 -8.38 3.59 14.31
CA ARG A 123 -7.32 2.57 14.21
C ARG A 123 -7.12 2.00 12.81
N ARG A 124 -8.08 2.18 11.90
CA ARG A 124 -7.99 1.77 10.50
C ARG A 124 -7.38 2.83 9.59
N MET A 125 -7.19 4.05 10.11
CA MET A 125 -6.61 5.16 9.36
C MET A 125 -5.08 5.07 9.36
N ASP A 126 -4.48 5.57 8.30
CA ASP A 126 -3.02 5.68 8.12
C ASP A 126 -2.27 4.34 8.31
N ASP A 127 -2.98 3.23 8.10
CA ASP A 127 -2.44 1.87 8.20
C ASP A 127 -2.52 1.12 6.87
N ILE A 128 -1.34 0.75 6.32
CA ILE A 128 -1.23 0.02 5.05
C ILE A 128 -1.87 -1.37 5.10
N SER A 129 -1.99 -1.98 6.28
CA SER A 129 -2.62 -3.31 6.41
C SER A 129 -4.13 -3.20 6.35
N GLU A 130 -4.71 -2.19 7.01
CA GLU A 130 -6.15 -1.91 6.95
C GLU A 130 -6.55 -1.40 5.55
N PHE A 131 -5.73 -0.55 4.92
CA PHE A 131 -5.92 -0.17 3.52
C PHE A 131 -6.00 -1.39 2.61
N MET A 132 -4.98 -2.24 2.65
CA MET A 132 -4.91 -3.42 1.79
C MET A 132 -5.99 -4.46 2.10
N LYS A 133 -6.40 -4.58 3.36
CA LYS A 133 -7.52 -5.43 3.78
C LYS A 133 -8.81 -4.90 3.16
N THR A 134 -9.15 -3.64 3.41
CA THR A 134 -10.36 -2.98 2.90
C THR A 134 -10.43 -3.03 1.37
N PHE A 135 -9.34 -2.69 0.70
CA PHE A 135 -9.23 -2.76 -0.75
C PHE A 135 -9.53 -4.16 -1.29
N LYS A 136 -8.83 -5.16 -0.76
CA LYS A 136 -8.98 -6.56 -1.21
C LYS A 136 -10.37 -7.12 -0.90
N GLU A 137 -10.97 -6.74 0.22
CA GLU A 137 -12.34 -7.14 0.59
C GLU A 137 -13.39 -6.57 -0.37
N ILE A 138 -13.33 -5.26 -0.67
CA ILE A 138 -14.24 -4.62 -1.64
C ILE A 138 -14.15 -5.32 -2.99
N PHE A 139 -12.94 -5.48 -3.50
CA PHE A 139 -12.70 -6.12 -4.79
C PHE A 139 -13.16 -7.58 -4.78
N ASN A 140 -12.88 -8.35 -3.72
CA ASN A 140 -13.29 -9.74 -3.61
C ASN A 140 -14.80 -9.92 -3.68
N ILE A 141 -15.55 -9.09 -2.94
CA ILE A 141 -17.02 -9.15 -2.93
C ILE A 141 -17.55 -8.89 -4.34
N TRP A 142 -17.06 -7.83 -4.99
CA TRP A 142 -17.47 -7.50 -6.34
C TRP A 142 -17.08 -8.59 -7.34
N TYR A 143 -15.82 -9.03 -7.35
CA TYR A 143 -15.30 -10.01 -8.31
C TYR A 143 -16.03 -11.34 -8.21
N LYS A 144 -16.24 -11.85 -7.00
CA LYS A 144 -16.93 -13.11 -6.76
C LYS A 144 -18.37 -13.07 -7.27
N ARG A 145 -19.08 -11.97 -7.02
CA ARG A 145 -20.44 -11.78 -7.49
C ARG A 145 -20.49 -11.66 -9.03
N GLU A 146 -19.66 -10.80 -9.60
CA GLU A 146 -19.64 -10.52 -11.04
C GLU A 146 -19.21 -11.72 -11.87
N ARG A 147 -18.25 -12.49 -11.38
CA ARG A 147 -17.64 -13.61 -12.11
C ARG A 147 -18.17 -14.98 -11.65
N LYS A 148 -19.11 -15.03 -10.72
CA LYS A 148 -19.56 -16.26 -10.04
C LYS A 148 -18.39 -17.13 -9.57
N TYR A 149 -17.32 -16.47 -9.09
CA TYR A 149 -16.05 -17.10 -8.75
C TYR A 149 -16.04 -17.55 -7.29
N THR A 150 -15.84 -18.85 -7.06
CA THR A 150 -15.82 -19.43 -5.70
C THR A 150 -14.42 -19.60 -5.11
N GLY A 151 -13.37 -19.50 -5.94
CA GLY A 151 -11.99 -19.73 -5.54
C GLY A 151 -11.36 -18.59 -4.74
N THR A 152 -10.10 -18.81 -4.36
CA THR A 152 -9.26 -17.79 -3.72
C THR A 152 -8.63 -16.88 -4.78
N ILE A 153 -8.87 -15.57 -4.68
CA ILE A 153 -8.33 -14.59 -5.64
C ILE A 153 -6.84 -14.34 -5.40
N TRP A 154 -6.42 -14.22 -4.15
CA TRP A 154 -5.08 -13.77 -3.78
C TRP A 154 -4.17 -14.91 -3.33
N SER A 155 -2.94 -14.94 -3.81
CA SER A 155 -1.92 -15.94 -3.44
C SER A 155 -1.43 -15.84 -1.99
N GLY A 156 -2.04 -14.95 -1.18
CA GLY A 156 -1.69 -14.77 0.22
C GLY A 156 -1.56 -13.32 0.64
N ARG A 157 -0.66 -13.07 1.59
CA ARG A 157 -0.42 -11.71 2.13
C ARG A 157 0.24 -10.83 1.06
N PHE A 158 -0.16 -9.56 1.02
CA PHE A 158 0.52 -8.57 0.18
C PHE A 158 1.97 -8.37 0.64
N LYS A 159 2.83 -8.03 -0.30
CA LYS A 159 4.22 -7.63 -0.04
C LYS A 159 4.26 -6.11 0.16
N SER A 160 5.11 -5.66 1.08
CA SER A 160 5.34 -4.24 1.34
C SER A 160 6.83 -3.96 1.44
N THR A 161 7.27 -2.87 0.85
CA THR A 161 8.62 -2.32 0.97
C THR A 161 8.49 -0.90 1.49
N LEU A 162 9.19 -0.56 2.57
CA LEU A 162 9.32 0.81 3.05
C LEU A 162 10.28 1.54 2.13
N ILE A 163 9.94 2.77 1.71
CA ILE A 163 10.72 3.55 0.75
C ILE A 163 11.11 4.88 1.38
N GLU A 164 12.36 5.27 1.20
CA GLU A 164 12.83 6.64 1.46
C GLU A 164 12.20 7.62 0.46
N GLY A 165 11.98 8.86 0.88
CA GLY A 165 11.53 9.95 0.01
C GLY A 165 12.54 10.31 -1.09
N GLY A 166 12.26 11.38 -1.82
CA GLY A 166 13.14 11.87 -2.87
C GLY A 166 13.35 10.87 -4.00
N ARG A 167 14.58 10.69 -4.46
CA ARG A 167 14.92 9.85 -5.62
C ARG A 167 14.45 8.40 -5.52
N TYR A 168 14.44 7.81 -4.31
CA TYR A 168 14.00 6.41 -4.13
C TYR A 168 12.51 6.25 -4.37
N ARG A 169 11.70 7.19 -3.87
CA ARG A 169 10.28 7.25 -4.15
C ARG A 169 10.03 7.44 -5.65
N GLU A 170 10.68 8.44 -6.28
CA GLU A 170 10.53 8.73 -7.71
C GLU A 170 10.89 7.51 -8.58
N THR A 171 12.01 6.86 -8.28
CA THR A 171 12.41 5.63 -8.99
C THR A 171 11.37 4.53 -8.84
N CYS A 172 10.82 4.35 -7.64
CA CYS A 172 9.80 3.33 -7.40
C CYS A 172 8.49 3.66 -8.13
N MET A 173 8.07 4.93 -8.16
CA MET A 173 6.90 5.39 -8.90
C MET A 173 7.07 5.14 -10.41
N ARG A 174 8.22 5.50 -10.98
CA ARG A 174 8.55 5.24 -12.39
C ARG A 174 8.58 3.75 -12.70
N TYR A 175 9.20 2.95 -11.83
CA TYR A 175 9.17 1.49 -11.97
C TYR A 175 7.74 0.95 -12.07
N VAL A 176 6.85 1.40 -11.19
CA VAL A 176 5.45 0.97 -11.18
C VAL A 176 4.72 1.45 -12.43
N TYR A 177 4.90 2.69 -12.83
CA TYR A 177 4.28 3.27 -14.03
C TYR A 177 4.72 2.57 -15.32
N LEU A 178 6.00 2.19 -15.41
CA LEU A 178 6.58 1.51 -16.58
C LEU A 178 6.33 -0.01 -16.58
N ASN A 179 5.67 -0.57 -15.58
CA ASN A 179 5.45 -2.03 -15.50
C ASN A 179 4.74 -2.61 -16.73
N PRO A 180 3.68 -1.99 -17.30
CA PRO A 180 3.03 -2.49 -18.51
C PRO A 180 3.95 -2.49 -19.74
N VAL A 181 4.81 -1.49 -19.88
CA VAL A 181 5.82 -1.43 -20.96
C VAL A 181 6.84 -2.54 -20.81
N ARG A 182 7.37 -2.74 -19.61
CA ARG A 182 8.34 -3.82 -19.28
C ARG A 182 7.76 -5.22 -19.46
N ALA A 183 6.44 -5.35 -19.31
CA ALA A 183 5.71 -6.59 -19.57
C ALA A 183 5.33 -6.78 -21.05
N GLY A 184 5.70 -5.86 -21.93
CA GLY A 184 5.38 -5.91 -23.36
C GLY A 184 3.90 -5.72 -23.68
N MET A 185 3.09 -5.19 -22.74
CA MET A 185 1.64 -5.02 -22.92
C MET A 185 1.32 -3.78 -23.79
N VAL A 186 2.15 -2.75 -23.71
CA VAL A 186 2.03 -1.50 -24.46
C VAL A 186 3.42 -0.95 -24.79
N ARG A 187 3.53 -0.08 -25.79
CA ARG A 187 4.79 0.61 -26.14
C ARG A 187 5.07 1.78 -25.21
N HIS A 188 4.05 2.53 -24.85
CA HIS A 188 4.15 3.67 -23.92
C HIS A 188 3.22 3.47 -22.73
N ALA A 189 3.68 3.81 -21.52
CA ALA A 189 2.88 3.63 -20.32
C ALA A 189 1.58 4.45 -20.36
N ALA A 190 1.57 5.59 -21.05
CA ALA A 190 0.38 6.42 -21.25
C ALA A 190 -0.75 5.70 -21.99
N ASP A 191 -0.42 4.70 -22.82
CA ASP A 191 -1.41 3.91 -23.57
C ASP A 191 -2.09 2.84 -22.70
N TYR A 192 -1.64 2.67 -21.45
CA TYR A 192 -2.21 1.68 -20.54
C TYR A 192 -3.15 2.32 -19.52
N ALA A 193 -4.44 2.21 -19.75
CA ALA A 193 -5.48 2.89 -18.96
C ALA A 193 -5.49 2.53 -17.46
N TRP A 194 -4.86 1.43 -17.05
CA TRP A 194 -4.87 0.93 -15.66
C TRP A 194 -3.53 1.12 -14.95
N CYS A 195 -2.70 2.04 -15.41
CA CYS A 195 -1.58 2.56 -14.64
C CYS A 195 -1.69 4.09 -14.51
N TRP A 196 -1.05 4.62 -13.49
CA TRP A 196 -1.01 6.06 -13.23
C TRP A 196 0.15 6.39 -12.29
N MET A 197 0.67 7.59 -12.45
CA MET A 197 1.71 8.15 -11.59
C MET A 197 1.41 9.63 -11.35
N ALA A 198 1.56 10.09 -10.10
CA ALA A 198 1.55 11.53 -9.79
C ALA A 198 2.71 12.23 -10.50
N ALA A 199 2.56 13.53 -10.76
CA ALA A 199 3.66 14.33 -11.25
C ALA A 199 4.89 14.18 -10.33
N PRO A 200 6.09 14.04 -10.88
CA PRO A 200 7.31 14.02 -10.07
C PRO A 200 7.48 15.34 -9.34
N ASP A 201 8.16 15.33 -8.19
CA ASP A 201 8.55 16.57 -7.52
C ASP A 201 9.42 17.42 -8.46
N ALA A 202 9.39 18.75 -8.31
CA ALA A 202 10.11 19.68 -9.17
C ALA A 202 11.61 19.33 -9.34
N ALA A 203 12.24 18.83 -8.26
CA ALA A 203 13.64 18.39 -8.27
C ALA A 203 13.91 17.18 -9.19
N PHE A 204 12.87 16.44 -9.59
CA PHE A 204 12.97 15.24 -10.44
C PHE A 204 12.22 15.40 -11.78
N ALA A 205 11.58 16.53 -12.00
CA ALA A 205 10.95 16.86 -13.28
C ALA A 205 12.01 16.86 -14.38
N GLY A 206 11.75 16.11 -15.46
CA GLY A 206 12.70 15.97 -16.57
C GLY A 206 13.92 15.07 -16.33
N SER A 207 14.13 14.55 -15.11
CA SER A 207 15.25 13.65 -14.84
C SER A 207 15.09 12.31 -15.57
N VAL A 208 16.19 11.81 -16.14
CA VAL A 208 16.22 10.46 -16.70
C VAL A 208 16.14 9.41 -15.59
N PRO A 209 15.35 8.33 -15.76
CA PRO A 209 15.32 7.25 -14.78
C PRO A 209 16.70 6.62 -14.59
N ASP A 210 17.12 6.43 -13.34
CA ASP A 210 18.31 5.64 -13.03
C ASP A 210 18.00 4.15 -13.29
N GLU A 211 18.50 3.63 -14.40
CA GLU A 211 18.29 2.25 -14.83
C GLU A 211 18.77 1.21 -13.80
N ARG A 212 19.83 1.53 -13.05
CA ARG A 212 20.37 0.66 -12.01
C ARG A 212 19.40 0.57 -10.83
N LEU A 213 18.86 1.71 -10.39
CA LEU A 213 17.84 1.75 -9.34
C LEU A 213 16.53 1.08 -9.79
N LEU A 214 16.12 1.25 -11.05
CA LEU A 214 14.95 0.57 -11.62
C LEU A 214 15.09 -0.96 -11.57
N ARG A 215 16.24 -1.50 -11.97
CA ARG A 215 16.54 -2.94 -11.86
C ARG A 215 16.50 -3.42 -10.41
N ARG A 216 16.95 -2.59 -9.48
CA ARG A 216 16.90 -2.88 -8.04
C ARG A 216 15.48 -2.99 -7.53
N VAL A 217 14.60 -2.04 -7.87
CA VAL A 217 13.18 -2.08 -7.48
C VAL A 217 12.54 -3.39 -7.94
N ALA A 218 12.86 -3.86 -9.15
CA ALA A 218 12.38 -5.14 -9.68
C ALA A 218 12.76 -6.35 -8.81
N GLN A 219 13.95 -6.30 -8.19
CA GLN A 219 14.49 -7.38 -7.34
C GLN A 219 14.05 -7.27 -5.88
N ILE A 220 13.49 -6.12 -5.45
CA ILE A 220 13.05 -5.92 -4.08
C ILE A 220 11.77 -6.72 -3.82
N GLY A 221 11.89 -7.82 -3.09
CA GLY A 221 10.74 -8.56 -2.54
C GLY A 221 10.17 -7.84 -1.31
N GLY A 222 8.97 -8.26 -0.85
CA GLY A 222 8.35 -7.68 0.35
C GLY A 222 9.16 -7.87 1.63
N GLY A 223 8.90 -7.03 2.63
CA GLY A 223 9.57 -7.05 3.93
C GLY A 223 10.95 -6.38 3.92
N LYS A 224 11.16 -5.39 3.04
CA LYS A 224 12.44 -4.70 2.87
C LYS A 224 12.31 -3.20 3.05
N ILE A 225 13.46 -2.55 3.13
CA ILE A 225 13.61 -1.09 3.13
C ILE A 225 14.38 -0.71 1.86
N PHE A 226 13.93 0.28 1.14
CA PHE A 226 14.56 0.83 -0.05
C PHE A 226 14.91 2.30 0.18
N GLY A 227 16.18 2.60 0.29
CA GLY A 227 16.67 3.93 0.61
C GLY A 227 18.20 3.97 0.74
N SER A 228 18.70 5.11 1.20
CA SER A 228 20.09 5.33 1.56
C SER A 228 20.50 4.46 2.75
N GLU A 229 21.80 4.31 2.97
CA GLU A 229 22.30 3.56 4.11
C GLU A 229 21.86 4.19 5.44
N SER A 230 21.92 5.51 5.54
CA SER A 230 21.47 6.25 6.73
C SER A 230 20.00 5.97 7.03
N PHE A 231 19.11 6.09 6.02
CA PHE A 231 17.69 5.81 6.16
C PHE A 231 17.42 4.37 6.63
N VAL A 232 18.14 3.41 6.06
CA VAL A 232 17.99 2.00 6.45
C VAL A 232 18.44 1.79 7.90
N ARG A 233 19.61 2.33 8.29
CA ARG A 233 20.13 2.23 9.66
C ARG A 233 19.19 2.87 10.69
N GLU A 234 18.75 4.11 10.45
CA GLU A 234 17.80 4.82 11.31
C GLU A 234 16.47 4.06 11.45
N THR A 235 15.94 3.57 10.34
CA THR A 235 14.71 2.78 10.36
C THR A 235 14.87 1.51 11.17
N MET A 236 15.98 0.81 11.01
CA MET A 236 16.27 -0.42 11.76
C MET A 236 16.47 -0.15 13.25
N PHE A 237 17.12 0.96 13.60
CA PHE A 237 17.27 1.37 15.00
C PHE A 237 15.90 1.66 15.63
N ALA A 238 15.05 2.42 14.95
CA ALA A 238 13.71 2.77 15.42
C ALA A 238 12.76 1.56 15.57
N LEU A 239 13.00 0.45 14.83
CA LEU A 239 12.21 -0.79 14.94
C LEU A 239 12.58 -1.62 16.17
N GLY A 240 13.70 -1.31 16.86
CA GLY A 240 14.13 -1.92 18.11
C GLY A 240 14.59 -3.37 18.04
N ASP A 241 15.04 -3.90 19.18
CA ASP A 241 15.68 -5.22 19.26
C ASP A 241 14.75 -6.40 18.96
N LYS A 242 13.47 -6.27 19.24
CA LYS A 242 12.48 -7.33 18.88
C LYS A 242 12.41 -7.58 17.37
N PHE A 243 12.78 -6.60 16.57
CA PHE A 243 12.85 -6.76 15.12
C PHE A 243 14.23 -7.28 14.68
N ARG A 244 15.30 -6.85 15.35
CA ARG A 244 16.67 -7.29 15.10
C ARG A 244 16.89 -8.77 15.46
N SER A 245 16.32 -9.23 16.58
CA SER A 245 16.47 -10.60 17.06
C SER A 245 15.76 -11.67 16.22
N ARG A 246 14.92 -11.28 15.26
CA ARG A 246 14.23 -12.19 14.34
C ARG A 246 14.95 -12.29 12.98
N HIS A 247 16.23 -12.56 12.99
CA HIS A 247 17.03 -13.01 11.81
C HIS A 247 16.98 -12.06 10.59
N LEU A 248 17.32 -10.79 10.79
CA LEU A 248 17.56 -9.84 9.71
C LEU A 248 19.06 -9.82 9.39
N ALA A 249 19.49 -10.57 8.38
CA ALA A 249 20.82 -10.38 7.81
C ALA A 249 20.81 -9.17 6.86
N ALA A 250 21.63 -8.15 7.17
CA ALA A 250 21.93 -7.11 6.22
C ALA A 250 22.79 -7.68 5.10
N ARG A 251 22.35 -7.58 3.86
CA ARG A 251 23.25 -7.66 2.72
C ARG A 251 23.46 -6.24 2.19
N ALA A 252 24.63 -5.70 2.47
CA ALA A 252 25.13 -4.57 1.71
C ALA A 252 25.30 -5.02 0.26
N VAL A 253 24.77 -4.26 -0.66
CA VAL A 253 25.02 -4.49 -2.08
C VAL A 253 25.97 -3.40 -2.53
N GLU A 254 27.25 -3.69 -2.39
CA GLU A 254 28.37 -2.76 -2.56
C GLU A 254 28.66 -2.35 -4.01
N GLU A 255 28.01 -2.94 -5.01
CA GLU A 255 28.49 -2.82 -6.39
C GLU A 255 28.12 -1.51 -7.14
N LEU A 256 27.48 -0.52 -6.53
CA LEU A 256 26.98 0.63 -7.31
C LEU A 256 27.25 2.02 -6.73
N GLY A 257 28.11 2.18 -5.74
CA GLY A 257 28.40 3.50 -5.15
C GLY A 257 27.19 4.15 -4.44
N TYR A 258 26.09 3.42 -4.30
CA TYR A 258 24.89 3.78 -3.55
C TYR A 258 24.51 2.61 -2.67
N ALA A 259 24.66 2.76 -1.38
CA ALA A 259 24.31 1.72 -0.41
C ALA A 259 22.79 1.47 -0.43
N THR A 260 22.36 0.47 -1.17
CA THR A 260 21.00 -0.08 -1.05
C THR A 260 21.05 -1.24 -0.08
N HIS A 261 20.72 -0.99 1.18
CA HIS A 261 20.63 -2.06 2.18
C HIS A 261 19.28 -2.76 2.04
N GLY A 262 19.32 -3.97 1.52
CA GLY A 262 18.18 -4.87 1.53
C GLY A 262 18.32 -5.87 2.67
N TRP A 263 17.40 -5.85 3.64
CA TRP A 263 17.35 -6.86 4.69
C TRP A 263 16.53 -8.06 4.20
N ARG A 264 17.11 -9.25 4.22
CA ARG A 264 16.39 -10.51 4.06
C ARG A 264 16.22 -11.14 5.43
N LEU A 265 15.04 -11.71 5.67
CA LEU A 265 14.89 -12.74 6.68
C LEU A 265 15.76 -13.93 6.27
N ALA A 266 16.76 -14.26 7.06
CA ALA A 266 17.51 -15.50 6.86
C ALA A 266 16.51 -16.66 7.00
N LYS A 267 16.48 -17.56 6.02
CA LYS A 267 15.88 -18.86 6.22
C LYS A 267 16.81 -19.57 7.21
N THR A 268 16.31 -19.92 8.38
CA THR A 268 16.96 -20.91 9.22
C THR A 268 17.09 -22.17 8.39
N ALA A 269 18.31 -22.62 8.15
CA ALA A 269 18.56 -23.98 7.73
C ALA A 269 18.00 -24.89 8.83
N ALA A 270 17.13 -25.82 8.44
CA ALA A 270 16.69 -26.89 9.29
C ALA A 270 17.84 -27.90 9.45
#